data_8806c095cfb5a63a5260fe0300fe5368
#
_entry.id   8806c095cfb5a63a5260fe0300fe5368
#
_cell.length_a   1.000
_cell.length_b   1.000
_cell.length_c   1.000
_cell.angle_alpha   90.00
_cell.angle_beta   90.00
_cell.angle_gamma   90.00
#
_symmetry.space_group_name_H-M   'P 1'
#
loop_
_entity.id
_entity.type
_entity.pdbx_description
1 polymer ?
#
loop_
_entity_poly.entity_id
_entity_poly.type
_entity_poly.pdbx_seq_one_letter_code
_entity_poly.pdbx_strand_id
1 'polypeptide(L)'
;MWARRGTRPRAPRDRRHTWAYLFGAACPERAVGAALVLPYADTEATGLHLAEVGRAVAPGAHAVVVLDRAGWHGAGDLTVPEDLTLLPLPSCAPESNPVENVREYLRQNKLSHRVWESYDAIVATCREAWNWLVAAPDRLASITRREWARAVTN
;
A
#
# COMPACT_ATOMS: atom_id res chain seq x y z
N MET A 1 -8.47 -5.68 18.25
CA MET A 1 -9.53 -6.51 18.91
C MET A 1 -9.89 -5.87 20.24
N TRP A 2 -11.17 -5.54 20.44
CA TRP A 2 -11.68 -5.03 21.71
C TRP A 2 -11.99 -6.20 22.63
N ALA A 3 -11.60 -6.11 23.91
CA ALA A 3 -11.84 -7.13 24.89
C ALA A 3 -12.30 -6.51 26.21
N ARG A 4 -13.01 -7.28 27.03
CA ARG A 4 -13.44 -6.84 28.36
C ARG A 4 -12.21 -6.54 29.23
N ARG A 5 -12.25 -5.45 30.00
CA ARG A 5 -11.17 -5.11 30.94
C ARG A 5 -10.85 -6.30 31.84
N GLY A 6 -9.57 -6.65 31.96
CA GLY A 6 -9.11 -7.80 32.74
C GLY A 6 -9.11 -9.14 32.00
N THR A 7 -9.50 -9.19 30.73
CA THR A 7 -9.42 -10.41 29.91
C THR A 7 -8.26 -10.32 28.92
N ARG A 8 -7.63 -11.48 28.63
CA ARG A 8 -6.66 -11.65 27.52
C ARG A 8 -7.36 -12.38 26.38
N PRO A 9 -7.80 -11.69 25.34
CA PRO A 9 -8.39 -12.36 24.18
C PRO A 9 -7.34 -13.26 23.52
N ARG A 10 -7.72 -14.50 23.22
CA ARG A 10 -6.89 -15.42 22.47
C ARG A 10 -7.15 -15.17 20.98
N ALA A 11 -6.07 -14.94 20.23
CA ALA A 11 -6.13 -14.85 18.78
C ALA A 11 -5.29 -15.97 18.17
N PRO A 12 -5.71 -16.54 17.04
CA PRO A 12 -4.88 -17.49 16.31
C PRO A 12 -3.60 -16.78 15.86
N ARG A 13 -2.47 -17.46 15.99
CA ARG A 13 -1.19 -16.98 15.49
C ARG A 13 -0.59 -18.02 14.56
N ASP A 14 -0.34 -17.62 13.34
CA ASP A 14 0.44 -18.43 12.41
C ASP A 14 1.91 -18.44 12.85
N ARG A 15 2.50 -19.62 12.97
CA ARG A 15 3.91 -19.80 13.29
C ARG A 15 4.73 -20.18 12.05
N ARG A 16 4.11 -20.34 10.90
CA ARG A 16 4.79 -20.61 9.63
C ARG A 16 5.47 -19.34 9.14
N HIS A 17 6.60 -19.52 8.48
CA HIS A 17 7.39 -18.40 7.95
C HIS A 17 7.02 -18.09 6.49
N THR A 18 5.73 -18.16 6.17
CA THR A 18 5.22 -17.79 4.85
C THR A 18 4.63 -16.39 4.92
N TRP A 19 5.13 -15.48 4.10
CA TRP A 19 4.67 -14.10 4.02
C TRP A 19 4.59 -13.63 2.58
N ALA A 20 3.86 -12.57 2.35
CA ALA A 20 3.80 -11.82 1.11
C ALA A 20 3.88 -10.32 1.41
N TYR A 21 4.38 -9.57 0.46
CA TYR A 21 4.43 -8.12 0.52
C TYR A 21 3.30 -7.53 -0.34
N LEU A 22 2.45 -6.74 0.28
CA LEU A 22 1.42 -5.97 -0.41
C LEU A 22 1.99 -4.58 -0.70
N PHE A 23 2.41 -4.36 -1.94
CA PHE A 23 2.74 -3.04 -2.45
C PHE A 23 1.45 -2.32 -2.80
N GLY A 24 1.30 -1.08 -2.37
CA GLY A 24 0.10 -0.29 -2.65
C GLY A 24 0.41 1.17 -2.84
N ALA A 25 -0.24 1.78 -3.81
CA ALA A 25 -0.25 3.21 -4.02
C ALA A 25 -1.69 3.70 -4.15
N ALA A 26 -1.95 4.91 -3.70
CA ALA A 26 -3.27 5.52 -3.79
C ALA A 26 -3.16 6.98 -4.21
N CYS A 27 -4.05 7.41 -5.08
CA CYS A 27 -4.24 8.80 -5.45
C CYS A 27 -5.49 9.32 -4.72
N PRO A 28 -5.34 10.17 -3.67
CA PRO A 28 -6.48 10.67 -2.89
C PRO A 28 -7.45 11.52 -3.71
N GLU A 29 -6.93 12.29 -4.67
CA GLU A 29 -7.72 13.19 -5.52
C GLU A 29 -8.66 12.42 -6.45
N ARG A 30 -8.16 11.35 -7.07
CA ARG A 30 -8.94 10.54 -8.00
C ARG A 30 -9.64 9.37 -7.31
N ALA A 31 -9.35 9.14 -6.03
CA ALA A 31 -9.84 8.00 -5.26
C ALA A 31 -9.58 6.64 -5.96
N VAL A 32 -8.42 6.50 -6.59
CA VAL A 32 -7.96 5.28 -7.25
C VAL A 32 -6.69 4.76 -6.61
N GLY A 33 -6.41 3.48 -6.78
CA GLY A 33 -5.19 2.87 -6.27
C GLY A 33 -4.74 1.71 -7.13
N ALA A 34 -3.44 1.43 -7.06
CA ALA A 34 -2.79 0.30 -7.69
C ALA A 34 -2.06 -0.53 -6.65
N ALA A 35 -2.10 -1.86 -6.76
CA ALA A 35 -1.36 -2.73 -5.87
C ALA A 35 -0.87 -4.02 -6.52
N LEU A 36 0.23 -4.53 -5.97
CA LEU A 36 0.75 -5.87 -6.28
C LEU A 36 1.00 -6.64 -4.99
N VAL A 37 0.83 -7.95 -5.04
CA VAL A 37 1.22 -8.87 -3.96
C VAL A 37 2.40 -9.70 -4.47
N LEU A 38 3.55 -9.55 -3.83
CA LEU A 38 4.81 -10.14 -4.28
C LEU A 38 5.48 -10.92 -3.13
N PRO A 39 6.29 -11.95 -3.45
CA PRO A 39 7.01 -12.73 -2.43
C PRO A 39 8.22 -12.00 -1.84
N TYR A 40 8.71 -10.95 -2.50
CA TYR A 40 9.92 -10.21 -2.10
C TYR A 40 9.62 -8.71 -2.05
N ALA A 41 10.46 -7.97 -1.30
CA ALA A 41 10.51 -6.52 -1.29
C ALA A 41 11.95 -6.10 -1.64
N ASP A 42 12.18 -5.84 -2.92
CA ASP A 42 13.46 -5.47 -3.51
C ASP A 42 13.26 -4.44 -4.63
N THR A 43 14.34 -4.11 -5.33
CA THR A 43 14.31 -3.13 -6.42
C THR A 43 13.46 -3.59 -7.59
N GLU A 44 13.50 -4.89 -7.95
CA GLU A 44 12.69 -5.45 -9.04
C GLU A 44 11.20 -5.37 -8.70
N ALA A 45 10.81 -5.80 -7.50
CA ALA A 45 9.44 -5.71 -7.01
C ALA A 45 8.94 -4.26 -7.00
N THR A 46 9.78 -3.30 -6.62
CA THR A 46 9.47 -1.87 -6.67
C THR A 46 9.25 -1.42 -8.10
N GLY A 47 10.10 -1.81 -9.05
CA GLY A 47 9.95 -1.50 -10.46
C GLY A 47 8.64 -2.04 -11.04
N LEU A 48 8.28 -3.28 -10.72
CA LEU A 48 7.00 -3.88 -11.12
C LEU A 48 5.80 -3.09 -10.56
N HIS A 49 5.89 -2.67 -9.29
CA HIS A 49 4.83 -1.87 -8.68
C HIS A 49 4.71 -0.49 -9.32
N LEU A 50 5.82 0.18 -9.62
CA LEU A 50 5.82 1.47 -10.32
C LEU A 50 5.22 1.35 -11.73
N ALA A 51 5.51 0.26 -12.44
CA ALA A 51 4.89 -0.02 -13.73
C ALA A 51 3.36 -0.19 -13.62
N GLU A 52 2.87 -0.80 -12.53
CA GLU A 52 1.43 -0.92 -12.26
C GLU A 52 0.81 0.43 -11.91
N VAL A 53 1.51 1.27 -11.15
CA VAL A 53 1.10 2.65 -10.87
C VAL A 53 1.01 3.47 -12.17
N GLY A 54 2.01 3.37 -13.06
CA GLY A 54 2.01 4.04 -14.36
C GLY A 54 0.79 3.68 -15.21
N ARG A 55 0.39 2.40 -15.24
CA ARG A 55 -0.84 1.97 -15.95
C ARG A 55 -2.12 2.61 -15.38
N ALA A 56 -2.12 3.00 -14.12
CA ALA A 56 -3.25 3.67 -13.48
C ALA A 56 -3.25 5.20 -13.67
N VAL A 57 -2.16 5.78 -14.18
CA VAL A 57 -2.08 7.20 -14.54
C VAL A 57 -2.97 7.47 -15.77
N ALA A 58 -3.71 8.57 -15.73
CA ALA A 58 -4.55 8.93 -16.86
C ALA A 58 -3.70 9.30 -18.09
N PRO A 59 -4.15 8.99 -19.32
CA PRO A 59 -3.43 9.36 -20.54
C PRO A 59 -3.10 10.87 -20.57
N GLY A 60 -1.84 11.19 -20.81
CA GLY A 60 -1.34 12.57 -20.85
C GLY A 60 -1.15 13.24 -19.49
N ALA A 61 -1.41 12.53 -18.41
CA ALA A 61 -1.12 13.02 -17.05
C ALA A 61 0.27 12.55 -16.61
N HIS A 62 0.80 13.23 -15.57
CA HIS A 62 2.04 12.86 -14.90
C HIS A 62 1.76 12.73 -13.40
N ALA A 63 2.26 11.67 -12.77
CA ALA A 63 2.05 11.44 -11.35
C ALA A 63 3.34 11.63 -10.54
N VAL A 64 3.21 12.26 -9.39
CA VAL A 64 4.27 12.32 -8.37
C VAL A 64 3.98 11.24 -7.33
N VAL A 65 4.87 10.25 -7.25
CA VAL A 65 4.78 9.15 -6.30
C VAL A 65 5.58 9.49 -5.06
N VAL A 66 4.87 9.72 -3.97
CA VAL A 66 5.47 9.95 -2.65
C VAL A 66 5.77 8.59 -2.02
N LEU A 67 7.01 8.38 -1.57
CA LEU A 67 7.47 7.12 -1.00
C LEU A 67 8.45 7.34 0.15
N ASP A 68 8.58 6.36 1.01
CA ASP A 68 9.61 6.35 2.04
C ASP A 68 11.01 6.08 1.44
N ARG A 69 12.03 6.16 2.28
CA ARG A 69 13.43 5.91 1.88
C ARG A 69 13.86 4.47 2.16
N ALA A 70 13.03 3.48 1.88
CA ALA A 70 13.51 2.11 1.89
C ALA A 70 14.69 1.96 0.90
N GLY A 71 15.70 1.15 1.24
CA GLY A 71 16.94 1.08 0.48
C GLY A 71 16.75 0.73 -1.01
N TRP A 72 15.75 -0.05 -1.33
CA TRP A 72 15.39 -0.45 -2.70
C TRP A 72 14.61 0.61 -3.48
N HIS A 73 14.12 1.68 -2.86
CA HIS A 73 13.43 2.79 -3.53
C HIS A 73 14.39 3.79 -4.19
N GLY A 74 15.66 3.79 -3.81
CA GLY A 74 16.69 4.70 -4.33
C GLY A 74 17.81 3.98 -5.07
N ALA A 75 17.65 2.71 -5.40
CA ALA A 75 18.66 1.95 -6.12
C ALA A 75 18.87 2.52 -7.54
N GLY A 76 20.12 2.60 -7.98
CA GLY A 76 20.48 3.23 -9.27
C GLY A 76 19.98 2.45 -10.49
N ASP A 77 19.55 1.22 -10.31
CA ASP A 77 18.98 0.33 -11.34
C ASP A 77 17.44 0.26 -11.31
N LEU A 78 16.78 1.08 -10.47
CA LEU A 78 15.33 1.15 -10.40
C LEU A 78 14.74 1.74 -11.70
N THR A 79 13.94 0.94 -12.38
CA THR A 79 13.19 1.40 -13.56
C THR A 79 11.96 2.19 -13.14
N VAL A 80 11.91 3.46 -13.52
CA VAL A 80 10.77 4.35 -13.27
C VAL A 80 10.10 4.71 -14.59
N PRO A 81 8.77 4.50 -14.76
CA PRO A 81 8.03 4.96 -15.93
C PRO A 81 8.18 6.47 -16.18
N GLU A 82 8.15 6.89 -17.45
CA GLU A 82 8.36 8.29 -17.85
C GLU A 82 7.28 9.25 -17.34
N ASP A 83 6.08 8.73 -17.09
CA ASP A 83 4.92 9.46 -16.55
C ASP A 83 4.90 9.53 -15.01
N LEU A 84 5.98 9.05 -14.36
CA LEU A 84 6.13 9.10 -12.91
C LEU A 84 7.36 9.91 -12.49
N THR A 85 7.21 10.65 -11.41
CA THR A 85 8.33 11.25 -10.65
C THR A 85 8.29 10.73 -9.22
N LEU A 86 9.41 10.23 -8.72
CA LEU A 86 9.55 9.77 -7.34
C LEU A 86 9.91 10.94 -6.42
N LEU A 87 9.15 11.10 -5.34
CA LEU A 87 9.40 12.08 -4.29
C LEU A 87 9.64 11.38 -2.95
N PRO A 88 10.91 11.14 -2.57
CA PRO A 88 11.23 10.50 -1.31
C PRO A 88 10.88 11.42 -0.12
N LEU A 89 10.14 10.88 0.84
CA LEU A 89 9.85 11.57 2.10
C LEU A 89 11.13 11.76 2.94
N PRO A 90 11.16 12.77 3.83
CA PRO A 90 12.21 12.88 4.83
C PRO A 90 12.35 11.60 5.66
N SER A 91 13.56 11.33 6.13
CA SER A 91 13.80 10.21 7.04
C SER A 91 12.99 10.38 8.33
N CYS A 92 12.50 9.28 8.88
CA CYS A 92 11.74 9.25 10.14
C CYS A 92 10.42 10.04 10.14
N ALA A 93 9.75 10.13 8.98
CA ALA A 93 8.43 10.74 8.86
C ALA A 93 7.37 9.77 8.28
N PRO A 94 7.19 8.56 8.86
CA PRO A 94 6.23 7.58 8.35
C PRO A 94 4.78 8.09 8.40
N GLU A 95 4.45 8.95 9.37
CA GLU A 95 3.15 9.60 9.50
C GLU A 95 2.81 10.50 8.30
N SER A 96 3.83 10.93 7.56
CA SER A 96 3.66 11.71 6.34
C SER A 96 3.28 10.86 5.14
N ASN A 97 3.39 9.52 5.23
CA ASN A 97 3.00 8.64 4.14
C ASN A 97 1.55 8.14 4.31
N PRO A 98 0.60 8.64 3.49
CA PRO A 98 -0.82 8.24 3.62
C PRO A 98 -1.06 6.74 3.44
N VAL A 99 -0.17 6.04 2.75
CA VAL A 99 -0.29 4.59 2.51
C VAL A 99 -0.20 3.78 3.80
N GLU A 100 0.45 4.31 4.85
CA GLU A 100 0.47 3.68 6.16
C GLU A 100 -0.94 3.55 6.75
N ASN A 101 -1.81 4.55 6.53
CA ASN A 101 -3.21 4.46 6.95
C ASN A 101 -3.97 3.39 6.15
N VAL A 102 -3.67 3.24 4.87
CA VAL A 102 -4.24 2.16 4.03
C VAL A 102 -3.83 0.80 4.59
N ARG A 103 -2.56 0.62 4.91
CA ARG A 103 -2.03 -0.61 5.50
C ARG A 103 -2.73 -0.94 6.82
N GLU A 104 -2.81 0.02 7.72
CA GLU A 104 -3.46 -0.15 9.02
C GLU A 104 -4.95 -0.49 8.85
N TYR A 105 -5.64 0.21 7.96
CA TYR A 105 -7.05 -0.02 7.68
C TYR A 105 -7.32 -1.42 7.13
N LEU A 106 -6.54 -1.89 6.16
CA LEU A 106 -6.65 -3.24 5.60
C LEU A 106 -6.34 -4.30 6.67
N ARG A 107 -5.30 -4.06 7.46
CA ARG A 107 -4.92 -4.95 8.54
C ARG A 107 -6.04 -5.09 9.55
N GLN A 108 -6.61 -4.00 10.03
CA GLN A 108 -7.67 -4.03 11.06
C GLN A 108 -8.96 -4.67 10.56
N ASN A 109 -9.34 -4.45 9.31
CA ASN A 109 -10.64 -4.82 8.80
C ASN A 109 -10.66 -6.15 8.03
N LYS A 110 -9.55 -6.56 7.41
CA LYS A 110 -9.53 -7.70 6.49
C LYS A 110 -8.41 -8.72 6.74
N LEU A 111 -7.26 -8.29 7.24
CA LEU A 111 -6.05 -9.14 7.26
C LEU A 111 -5.68 -9.65 8.66
N SER A 112 -6.15 -9.01 9.75
CA SER A 112 -5.83 -9.44 11.10
C SER A 112 -6.55 -10.72 11.52
N HIS A 113 -5.91 -11.44 12.43
CA HIS A 113 -6.46 -12.64 13.10
C HIS A 113 -6.80 -13.78 12.15
N ARG A 114 -6.09 -13.88 11.04
CA ARG A 114 -6.20 -14.98 10.08
C ARG A 114 -4.98 -15.89 10.14
N VAL A 115 -5.22 -17.16 9.86
CA VAL A 115 -4.19 -18.17 9.60
C VAL A 115 -4.44 -18.68 8.18
N TRP A 116 -3.43 -18.56 7.32
CA TRP A 116 -3.54 -18.98 5.92
C TRP A 116 -2.86 -20.32 5.71
N GLU A 117 -3.47 -21.19 4.95
CA GLU A 117 -2.99 -22.53 4.70
C GLU A 117 -1.82 -22.57 3.69
N SER A 118 -1.75 -21.57 2.81
CA SER A 118 -0.74 -21.50 1.74
C SER A 118 -0.39 -20.05 1.38
N TYR A 119 0.69 -19.88 0.61
CA TYR A 119 1.05 -18.60 0.01
C TYR A 119 -0.08 -18.04 -0.89
N ASP A 120 -0.68 -18.91 -1.72
CA ASP A 120 -1.77 -18.51 -2.61
C ASP A 120 -2.99 -18.00 -1.83
N ALA A 121 -3.27 -18.57 -0.66
CA ALA A 121 -4.33 -18.07 0.23
C ALA A 121 -4.00 -16.68 0.78
N ILE A 122 -2.72 -16.38 1.08
CA ILE A 122 -2.27 -15.04 1.48
C ILE A 122 -2.50 -14.06 0.32
N VAL A 123 -2.04 -14.40 -0.89
CA VAL A 123 -2.17 -13.57 -2.09
C VAL A 123 -3.64 -13.29 -2.40
N ALA A 124 -4.50 -14.32 -2.40
CA ALA A 124 -5.92 -14.18 -2.64
C ALA A 124 -6.57 -13.24 -1.61
N THR A 125 -6.26 -13.42 -0.33
CA THR A 125 -6.81 -12.57 0.74
C THR A 125 -6.35 -11.11 0.62
N CYS A 126 -5.08 -10.87 0.31
CA CYS A 126 -4.56 -9.51 0.09
C CYS A 126 -5.24 -8.84 -1.11
N ARG A 127 -5.42 -9.58 -2.22
CA ARG A 127 -6.12 -9.09 -3.40
C ARG A 127 -7.58 -8.74 -3.10
N GLU A 128 -8.29 -9.61 -2.40
CA GLU A 128 -9.68 -9.35 -1.98
C GLU A 128 -9.79 -8.13 -1.07
N ALA A 129 -8.87 -8.00 -0.11
CA ALA A 129 -8.83 -6.87 0.80
C ALA A 129 -8.58 -5.54 0.07
N TRP A 130 -7.64 -5.54 -0.87
CA TRP A 130 -7.37 -4.37 -1.70
C TRP A 130 -8.55 -3.99 -2.58
N ASN A 131 -9.11 -4.96 -3.32
CA ASN A 131 -10.25 -4.73 -4.19
C ASN A 131 -11.48 -4.22 -3.42
N TRP A 132 -11.72 -4.76 -2.21
CA TRP A 132 -12.77 -4.25 -1.33
C TRP A 132 -12.54 -2.80 -0.91
N LEU A 133 -11.29 -2.38 -0.71
CA LEU A 133 -10.97 -1.00 -0.36
C LEU A 133 -11.20 -0.07 -1.55
N VAL A 134 -10.63 -0.38 -2.72
CA VAL A 134 -10.73 0.48 -3.91
C VAL A 134 -12.13 0.52 -4.51
N ALA A 135 -12.97 -0.48 -4.23
CA ALA A 135 -14.39 -0.45 -4.58
C ALA A 135 -15.20 0.58 -3.79
N ALA A 136 -14.60 1.23 -2.79
CA ALA A 136 -15.22 2.30 -2.01
C ALA A 136 -14.36 3.59 -2.11
N PRO A 137 -14.47 4.36 -3.21
CA PRO A 137 -13.63 5.54 -3.50
C PRO A 137 -13.62 6.57 -2.38
N ASP A 138 -14.79 6.88 -1.80
CA ASP A 138 -14.91 7.84 -0.69
C ASP A 138 -14.12 7.40 0.54
N ARG A 139 -14.10 6.10 0.80
CA ARG A 139 -13.32 5.52 1.90
C ARG A 139 -11.83 5.65 1.63
N LEU A 140 -11.39 5.28 0.44
CA LEU A 140 -9.99 5.40 0.03
C LEU A 140 -9.52 6.85 0.14
N ALA A 141 -10.29 7.79 -0.42
CA ALA A 141 -10.00 9.22 -0.32
C ALA A 141 -9.94 9.70 1.14
N SER A 142 -10.88 9.27 1.98
CA SER A 142 -10.94 9.68 3.40
C SER A 142 -9.71 9.27 4.20
N ILE A 143 -9.20 8.05 3.99
CA ILE A 143 -8.04 7.54 4.75
C ILE A 143 -6.69 8.00 4.19
N THR A 144 -6.65 8.41 2.92
CA THR A 144 -5.40 8.83 2.25
C THR A 144 -5.26 10.34 2.11
N ARG A 145 -6.34 11.13 2.23
CA ARG A 145 -6.29 12.58 2.05
C ARG A 145 -5.37 13.24 3.07
N ARG A 146 -4.46 14.08 2.57
CA ARG A 146 -3.59 14.96 3.35
C ARG A 146 -3.59 16.33 2.72
N GLU A 147 -3.63 17.39 3.54
CA GLU A 147 -3.67 18.77 3.03
C GLU A 147 -2.38 19.13 2.27
N TRP A 148 -1.23 18.67 2.76
CA TRP A 148 0.06 18.92 2.13
C TRP A 148 0.24 18.19 0.79
N ALA A 149 -0.52 17.11 0.55
CA ALA A 149 -0.45 16.30 -0.68
C ALA A 149 -1.50 16.69 -1.72
N ARG A 150 -2.17 17.82 -1.54
CA ARG A 150 -3.12 18.32 -2.55
C ARG A 150 -2.34 18.89 -3.73
N ALA A 151 -2.69 18.43 -4.93
CA ALA A 151 -2.24 19.10 -6.14
C ALA A 151 -2.79 20.53 -6.15
N VAL A 152 -1.91 21.52 -6.23
CA VAL A 152 -2.32 22.90 -6.47
C VAL A 152 -2.63 22.99 -7.96
N THR A 153 -3.90 22.90 -8.30
CA THR A 153 -4.37 23.21 -9.66
C THR A 153 -4.48 24.73 -9.75
N ASN A 154 -3.55 25.34 -10.49
CA ASN A 154 -3.69 26.75 -10.94
C ASN A 154 -4.65 26.80 -12.11
#